data_c2a8a8d5deae122e2024598569a90c46
#
_entry.id   c2a8a8d5deae122e2024598569a90c46
#
_cell.length_a   1.000
_cell.length_b   1.000
_cell.length_c   1.000
_cell.angle_alpha   90.00
_cell.angle_beta   90.00
_cell.angle_gamma   90.00
#
_symmetry.space_group_name_H-M   'P 1'
#
loop_
_entity.id
_entity.type
_entity.pdbx_description
1 polymer ?
#
loop_
_entity_poly.entity_id
_entity_poly.type
_entity_poly.pdbx_seq_one_letter_code
_entity_poly.pdbx_strand_id
1 'polypeptide(L)'
;MSKLYLMSLGCNKNLVDSEIMLGRLSAYELCDEPNNADVLIVNTCGFIDSAKKESINAILDLHEQRKKDSLLVVTGCLMQRYREELMKELPEVDLFTGVGDYERVDEMILKKTNLFSNSTYLQSENSKRIITGSNSHAFIKIAEGCNQKCSFCAIPSFKGKLKSREISSIIAELKDLVARGYKDFSFIAQDTSSYLFDKGEKDGLIRLIDEVEKIKGIRAARILYLYPTSASEALIKRIIDSEIFVNYFDMPLQHISDNMLKIMKRGANSTRLKEMLNLMKSAPNSFLRTGFIVGHPGESEADFEELCEFVKDFGFDRVSVFAYSKEEDTAAFDMEQVPFKVINKRLKIIEKIVDEVIEKSFEKEVGQKRLVVCTGESSEGEFFIAAKDLRWDREIDGEILINESECGNLEMGQIYECEILQNLDKKLLAKALRKVDAN
;
A
#
# COMPACT_ATOMS: atom_id res chain seq x y z
N MET A 1 -6.84 -12.15 30.91
CA MET A 1 -6.10 -11.12 30.15
C MET A 1 -7.14 -10.28 29.43
N SER A 2 -7.00 -8.97 29.41
CA SER A 2 -7.95 -8.13 28.68
C SER A 2 -7.78 -8.35 27.17
N LYS A 3 -8.91 -8.35 26.43
CA LYS A 3 -8.94 -8.64 25.00
C LYS A 3 -8.98 -7.37 24.17
N LEU A 4 -8.25 -7.38 23.05
CA LEU A 4 -8.12 -6.29 22.10
C LEU A 4 -8.61 -6.71 20.72
N TYR A 5 -9.50 -5.90 20.16
CA TYR A 5 -9.87 -5.95 18.74
C TYR A 5 -9.29 -4.73 18.05
N LEU A 6 -8.61 -4.91 16.91
CA LEU A 6 -8.06 -3.80 16.14
C LEU A 6 -8.48 -3.92 14.67
N MET A 7 -9.14 -2.88 14.17
CA MET A 7 -9.49 -2.72 12.76
C MET A 7 -8.60 -1.67 12.11
N SER A 8 -7.88 -2.06 11.07
CA SER A 8 -7.03 -1.17 10.28
C SER A 8 -7.66 -0.90 8.92
N LEU A 9 -7.99 0.36 8.65
CA LEU A 9 -8.62 0.78 7.41
C LEU A 9 -7.64 1.54 6.50
N GLY A 10 -7.91 1.50 5.22
CA GLY A 10 -7.18 2.28 4.21
C GLY A 10 -5.92 1.59 3.70
N CYS A 11 -4.74 2.21 3.85
CA CYS A 11 -3.54 1.82 3.12
C CYS A 11 -2.53 1.04 3.97
N ASN A 12 -1.53 0.42 3.32
CA ASN A 12 -0.46 -0.34 3.96
C ASN A 12 0.36 0.49 4.99
N LYS A 13 0.41 1.82 4.83
CA LYS A 13 1.04 2.71 5.83
C LYS A 13 0.26 2.74 7.13
N ASN A 14 -1.08 2.77 7.04
CA ASN A 14 -1.96 2.65 8.20
C ASN A 14 -1.86 1.27 8.86
N LEU A 15 -1.70 0.21 8.06
CA LEU A 15 -1.48 -1.15 8.59
C LEU A 15 -0.21 -1.20 9.44
N VAL A 16 0.92 -0.64 8.96
CA VAL A 16 2.15 -0.56 9.75
C VAL A 16 1.95 0.20 11.05
N ASP A 17 1.19 1.31 11.02
CA ASP A 17 0.87 2.07 12.22
C ASP A 17 0.02 1.25 13.21
N SER A 18 -0.92 0.45 12.71
CA SER A 18 -1.73 -0.49 13.50
C SER A 18 -0.87 -1.58 14.16
N GLU A 19 0.06 -2.17 13.43
CA GLU A 19 0.97 -3.20 13.92
C GLU A 19 1.94 -2.68 15.01
N ILE A 20 2.30 -1.40 14.95
CA ILE A 20 3.04 -0.72 16.02
C ILE A 20 2.17 -0.56 17.26
N MET A 21 0.91 -0.15 17.12
CA MET A 21 -0.02 -0.10 18.25
C MET A 21 -0.20 -1.47 18.89
N LEU A 22 -0.33 -2.53 18.09
CA LEU A 22 -0.35 -3.91 18.60
C LEU A 22 0.91 -4.27 19.38
N GLY A 23 2.08 -3.87 18.89
CA GLY A 23 3.34 -4.06 19.61
C GLY A 23 3.38 -3.38 20.98
N ARG A 24 2.79 -2.18 21.10
CA ARG A 24 2.63 -1.47 22.38
C ARG A 24 1.62 -2.14 23.31
N LEU A 25 0.58 -2.71 22.74
CA LEU A 25 -0.51 -3.37 23.47
C LEU A 25 -0.31 -4.90 23.61
N SER A 26 0.95 -5.37 23.55
CA SER A 26 1.30 -6.80 23.63
C SER A 26 0.87 -7.50 24.94
N ALA A 27 0.46 -6.74 25.95
CA ALA A 27 -0.15 -7.28 27.18
C ALA A 27 -1.62 -7.69 27.01
N TYR A 28 -2.25 -7.32 25.91
CA TYR A 28 -3.62 -7.72 25.58
C TYR A 28 -3.61 -9.01 24.75
N GLU A 29 -4.66 -9.82 24.88
CA GLU A 29 -4.94 -10.93 23.99
C GLU A 29 -5.74 -10.44 22.77
N LEU A 30 -5.23 -10.69 21.56
CA LEU A 30 -5.97 -10.35 20.34
C LEU A 30 -7.18 -11.25 20.18
N CYS A 31 -8.30 -10.67 19.74
CA CYS A 31 -9.51 -11.42 19.40
C CYS A 31 -10.06 -10.97 18.05
N ASP A 32 -10.71 -11.91 17.36
CA ASP A 32 -11.26 -11.68 16.02
C ASP A 32 -12.70 -11.14 16.06
N GLU A 33 -13.36 -11.22 17.22
CA GLU A 33 -14.75 -10.80 17.38
C GLU A 33 -14.85 -9.54 18.24
N PRO A 34 -15.46 -8.46 17.74
CA PRO A 34 -15.59 -7.17 18.45
C PRO A 34 -16.32 -7.31 19.80
N ASN A 35 -17.35 -8.17 19.87
CA ASN A 35 -18.14 -8.39 21.07
C ASN A 35 -17.38 -9.08 22.22
N ASN A 36 -16.21 -9.64 21.93
CA ASN A 36 -15.34 -10.25 22.92
C ASN A 36 -14.27 -9.29 23.46
N ALA A 37 -14.06 -8.14 22.81
CA ALA A 37 -12.99 -7.21 23.14
C ALA A 37 -13.32 -6.33 24.37
N ASP A 38 -12.31 -6.05 25.19
CA ASP A 38 -12.36 -5.03 26.25
C ASP A 38 -11.95 -3.66 25.73
N VAL A 39 -11.09 -3.64 24.69
CA VAL A 39 -10.65 -2.46 23.95
C VAL A 39 -10.82 -2.72 22.47
N LEU A 40 -11.49 -1.82 21.77
CA LEU A 40 -11.63 -1.82 20.32
C LEU A 40 -10.89 -0.61 19.76
N ILE A 41 -10.04 -0.81 18.77
CA ILE A 41 -9.31 0.29 18.10
C ILE A 41 -9.66 0.30 16.62
N VAL A 42 -10.04 1.48 16.10
CA VAL A 42 -10.21 1.72 14.67
C VAL A 42 -9.13 2.69 14.20
N ASN A 43 -8.21 2.21 13.36
CA ASN A 43 -7.25 3.06 12.68
C ASN A 43 -7.85 3.49 11.32
N THR A 44 -8.28 4.74 11.24
CA THR A 44 -9.14 5.27 10.19
C THR A 44 -8.37 5.81 8.99
N CYS A 45 -9.00 5.77 7.82
CA CYS A 45 -8.55 6.44 6.61
C CYS A 45 -9.37 7.71 6.34
N GLY A 46 -8.69 8.82 6.03
CA GLY A 46 -9.32 10.13 5.74
C GLY A 46 -8.88 10.70 4.40
N PHE A 47 -8.44 9.85 3.44
CA PHE A 47 -7.82 10.33 2.22
C PHE A 47 -8.84 10.82 1.18
N ILE A 48 -9.89 10.02 0.91
CA ILE A 48 -10.96 10.34 -0.06
C ILE A 48 -12.33 10.11 0.58
N ASP A 49 -13.38 10.64 -0.04
CA ASP A 49 -14.74 10.62 0.52
C ASP A 49 -15.25 9.20 0.80
N SER A 50 -15.00 8.24 -0.08
CA SER A 50 -15.38 6.83 0.14
C SER A 50 -14.70 6.22 1.37
N ALA A 51 -13.41 6.50 1.56
CA ALA A 51 -12.65 5.99 2.72
C ALA A 51 -13.06 6.68 4.04
N LYS A 52 -13.49 7.95 3.98
CA LYS A 52 -14.09 8.65 5.14
C LYS A 52 -15.41 7.99 5.54
N LYS A 53 -16.29 7.70 4.58
CA LYS A 53 -17.56 7.00 4.83
C LYS A 53 -17.35 5.59 5.39
N GLU A 54 -16.45 4.82 4.80
CA GLU A 54 -16.06 3.50 5.31
C GLU A 54 -15.60 3.58 6.77
N SER A 55 -14.73 4.54 7.08
CA SER A 55 -14.21 4.72 8.44
C SER A 55 -15.31 5.08 9.45
N ILE A 56 -16.23 5.98 9.08
CA ILE A 56 -17.36 6.36 9.95
C ILE A 56 -18.31 5.17 10.16
N ASN A 57 -18.68 4.47 9.10
CA ASN A 57 -19.53 3.28 9.21
C ASN A 57 -18.89 2.22 10.10
N ALA A 58 -17.60 1.92 9.93
CA ALA A 58 -16.88 0.96 10.76
C ALA A 58 -16.88 1.34 12.25
N ILE A 59 -16.76 2.64 12.58
CA ILE A 59 -16.85 3.12 13.96
C ILE A 59 -18.24 2.85 14.54
N LEU A 60 -19.30 3.16 13.80
CA LEU A 60 -20.67 2.98 14.24
C LEU A 60 -21.04 1.49 14.39
N ASP A 61 -20.65 0.67 13.39
CA ASP A 61 -20.85 -0.78 13.42
C ASP A 61 -20.15 -1.44 14.63
N LEU A 62 -18.93 -1.01 14.95
CA LEU A 62 -18.22 -1.52 16.11
C LEU A 62 -18.83 -1.03 17.43
N HIS A 63 -19.36 0.19 17.46
CA HIS A 63 -20.11 0.65 18.64
C HIS A 63 -21.35 -0.22 18.92
N GLU A 64 -22.10 -0.60 17.88
CA GLU A 64 -23.27 -1.47 18.02
C GLU A 64 -22.90 -2.90 18.45
N GLN A 65 -21.74 -3.41 17.99
CA GLN A 65 -21.31 -4.79 18.26
C GLN A 65 -20.57 -4.95 19.59
N ARG A 66 -19.94 -3.88 20.11
CA ARG A 66 -19.10 -3.95 21.30
C ARG A 66 -19.89 -4.27 22.58
N LYS A 67 -19.24 -4.91 23.54
CA LYS A 67 -19.83 -5.08 24.88
C LYS A 67 -19.91 -3.75 25.65
N LYS A 68 -20.87 -3.66 26.55
CA LYS A 68 -21.25 -2.42 27.26
C LYS A 68 -20.10 -1.70 27.96
N ASP A 69 -19.17 -2.45 28.55
CA ASP A 69 -18.08 -1.89 29.37
C ASP A 69 -16.73 -1.84 28.63
N SER A 70 -16.73 -2.04 27.30
CA SER A 70 -15.53 -1.92 26.48
C SER A 70 -15.19 -0.48 26.13
N LEU A 71 -13.92 -0.21 25.77
CA LEU A 71 -13.46 1.09 25.27
C LEU A 71 -13.39 1.06 23.75
N LEU A 72 -14.01 2.04 23.08
CA LEU A 72 -13.87 2.28 21.66
C LEU A 72 -12.89 3.44 21.43
N VAL A 73 -11.78 3.15 20.76
CA VAL A 73 -10.70 4.09 20.48
C VAL A 73 -10.65 4.36 18.98
N VAL A 74 -10.64 5.60 18.58
CA VAL A 74 -10.51 6.02 17.17
C VAL A 74 -9.23 6.79 16.96
N THR A 75 -8.49 6.40 15.94
CA THR A 75 -7.21 6.99 15.54
C THR A 75 -7.08 7.10 14.02
N GLY A 76 -5.96 7.63 13.54
CA GLY A 76 -5.61 7.60 12.12
C GLY A 76 -5.85 8.89 11.37
N CYS A 77 -5.83 8.77 10.03
CA CYS A 77 -5.82 9.91 9.12
C CYS A 77 -7.12 10.73 9.17
N LEU A 78 -8.28 10.06 9.29
CA LEU A 78 -9.58 10.75 9.39
C LEU A 78 -9.64 11.58 10.67
N MET A 79 -9.26 10.97 11.79
CA MET A 79 -9.24 11.66 13.08
C MET A 79 -8.25 12.83 13.11
N GLN A 80 -7.09 12.69 12.48
CA GLN A 80 -6.12 13.79 12.36
C GLN A 80 -6.67 14.97 11.56
N ARG A 81 -7.44 14.68 10.49
CA ARG A 81 -7.93 15.68 9.53
C ARG A 81 -9.17 16.43 10.04
N TYR A 82 -10.08 15.74 10.74
CA TYR A 82 -11.39 16.26 11.17
C TYR A 82 -11.60 16.16 12.69
N ARG A 83 -10.54 16.45 13.45
CA ARG A 83 -10.48 16.25 14.90
C ARG A 83 -11.67 16.82 15.66
N GLU A 84 -11.92 18.13 15.49
CA GLU A 84 -12.92 18.85 16.29
C GLU A 84 -14.35 18.41 15.94
N GLU A 85 -14.59 18.17 14.66
CA GLU A 85 -15.88 17.72 14.14
C GLU A 85 -16.20 16.32 14.62
N LEU A 86 -15.27 15.37 14.47
CA LEU A 86 -15.49 13.98 14.87
C LEU A 86 -15.66 13.81 16.38
N MET A 87 -14.90 14.55 17.18
CA MET A 87 -15.06 14.52 18.63
C MET A 87 -16.43 15.04 19.08
N LYS A 88 -17.07 15.90 18.29
CA LYS A 88 -18.40 16.43 18.56
C LYS A 88 -19.52 15.52 18.03
N GLU A 89 -19.33 14.99 16.81
CA GLU A 89 -20.37 14.26 16.06
C GLU A 89 -20.40 12.74 16.35
N LEU A 90 -19.36 12.20 17.02
CA LEU A 90 -19.26 10.77 17.37
C LEU A 90 -19.18 10.57 18.91
N PRO A 91 -20.29 10.84 19.65
CA PRO A 91 -20.34 10.62 21.11
C PRO A 91 -20.23 9.13 21.50
N GLU A 92 -20.35 8.21 20.54
CA GLU A 92 -20.17 6.77 20.69
C GLU A 92 -18.73 6.36 21.00
N VAL A 93 -17.75 7.22 20.67
CA VAL A 93 -16.32 6.94 20.82
C VAL A 93 -15.84 7.42 22.19
N ASP A 94 -15.16 6.54 22.91
CA ASP A 94 -14.66 6.83 24.24
C ASP A 94 -13.34 7.61 24.24
N LEU A 95 -12.42 7.30 23.27
CA LEU A 95 -11.09 7.91 23.19
C LEU A 95 -10.69 8.23 21.75
N PHE A 96 -10.05 9.37 21.57
CA PHE A 96 -9.56 9.82 20.27
C PHE A 96 -8.08 10.14 20.29
N THR A 97 -7.36 9.77 19.21
CA THR A 97 -5.96 10.16 19.01
C THR A 97 -5.65 10.36 17.53
N GLY A 98 -4.69 11.23 17.25
CA GLY A 98 -4.22 11.51 15.89
C GLY A 98 -3.11 10.57 15.41
N VAL A 99 -2.45 10.96 14.31
CA VAL A 99 -1.35 10.18 13.68
C VAL A 99 -0.01 10.34 14.40
N GLY A 100 0.06 11.12 15.48
CA GLY A 100 1.30 11.41 16.21
C GLY A 100 1.59 10.48 17.39
N ASP A 101 0.60 9.74 17.88
CA ASP A 101 0.63 9.12 19.20
C ASP A 101 0.49 7.60 19.21
N TYR A 102 0.76 6.92 18.11
CA TYR A 102 0.61 5.46 18.00
C TYR A 102 1.42 4.68 19.05
N GLU A 103 2.62 5.14 19.41
CA GLU A 103 3.44 4.54 20.48
C GLU A 103 2.99 4.86 21.90
N ARG A 104 1.98 5.71 22.04
CA ARG A 104 1.44 6.14 23.34
C ARG A 104 0.00 5.69 23.56
N VAL A 105 -0.48 4.76 22.71
CA VAL A 105 -1.85 4.26 22.79
C VAL A 105 -2.13 3.53 24.12
N ASP A 106 -1.13 2.84 24.66
CA ASP A 106 -1.19 2.21 25.98
C ASP A 106 -1.38 3.22 27.11
N GLU A 107 -0.64 4.33 27.08
CA GLU A 107 -0.76 5.45 28.02
C GLU A 107 -2.16 6.08 27.95
N MET A 108 -2.67 6.31 26.74
CA MET A 108 -4.00 6.85 26.49
C MET A 108 -5.10 5.98 27.07
N ILE A 109 -5.06 4.68 26.80
CA ILE A 109 -6.05 3.71 27.33
C ILE A 109 -6.01 3.66 28.84
N LEU A 110 -4.81 3.57 29.43
CA LEU A 110 -4.62 3.50 30.87
C LEU A 110 -5.14 4.74 31.60
N LYS A 111 -4.87 5.92 31.07
CA LYS A 111 -5.29 7.21 31.64
C LYS A 111 -6.70 7.63 31.25
N LYS A 112 -7.33 6.95 30.29
CA LYS A 112 -8.63 7.31 29.70
C LYS A 112 -8.64 8.78 29.24
N THR A 113 -7.59 9.21 28.50
CA THR A 113 -7.40 10.59 28.08
C THR A 113 -7.01 10.66 26.62
N ASN A 114 -7.66 11.54 25.84
CA ASN A 114 -7.29 11.79 24.45
C ASN A 114 -5.86 12.31 24.33
N LEU A 115 -5.15 11.89 23.29
CA LEU A 115 -3.79 12.33 22.99
C LEU A 115 -3.72 12.88 21.56
N PHE A 116 -3.13 14.07 21.41
CA PHE A 116 -2.95 14.72 20.11
C PHE A 116 -1.62 15.47 20.05
N SER A 117 -0.58 14.77 19.60
CA SER A 117 0.71 15.40 19.34
C SER A 117 0.68 16.22 18.05
N ASN A 118 1.43 17.33 18.04
CA ASN A 118 1.58 18.17 16.84
C ASN A 118 2.52 17.59 15.77
N SER A 119 3.20 16.50 16.08
CA SER A 119 4.13 15.82 15.17
C SER A 119 3.54 14.51 14.65
N THR A 120 3.76 14.23 13.38
CA THR A 120 3.46 12.92 12.82
C THR A 120 4.43 11.87 13.38
N TYR A 121 3.91 10.72 13.76
CA TYR A 121 4.71 9.60 14.24
C TYR A 121 5.56 9.00 13.13
N LEU A 122 6.81 8.68 13.48
CA LEU A 122 7.71 7.91 12.65
C LEU A 122 8.44 6.89 13.54
N GLN A 123 8.31 5.62 13.19
CA GLN A 123 8.91 4.54 13.99
C GLN A 123 10.45 4.61 14.07
N SER A 124 10.99 4.12 15.15
CA SER A 124 12.44 4.00 15.40
C SER A 124 12.86 2.53 15.52
N GLU A 125 14.15 2.28 15.74
CA GLU A 125 14.69 0.96 16.04
C GLU A 125 14.15 0.34 17.33
N ASN A 126 13.60 1.16 18.22
CA ASN A 126 13.03 0.71 19.50
C ASN A 126 11.52 0.41 19.41
N SER A 127 10.89 0.70 18.28
CA SER A 127 9.45 0.49 18.08
C SER A 127 9.15 -0.99 17.97
N LYS A 128 8.41 -1.53 18.93
CA LYS A 128 7.91 -2.92 18.88
C LYS A 128 6.79 -3.00 17.86
N ARG A 129 6.76 -4.08 17.09
CA ARG A 129 5.76 -4.29 16.05
C ARG A 129 5.31 -5.76 16.01
N ILE A 130 4.00 -5.97 15.94
CA ILE A 130 3.37 -7.28 15.69
C ILE A 130 2.83 -7.26 14.27
N ILE A 131 3.44 -8.06 13.39
CA ILE A 131 3.00 -8.18 11.99
C ILE A 131 1.69 -8.94 11.94
N THR A 132 0.76 -8.47 11.10
CA THR A 132 -0.53 -9.09 10.86
C THR A 132 -0.67 -9.52 9.39
N GLY A 133 -1.56 -10.46 9.13
CA GLY A 133 -1.93 -10.86 7.76
C GLY A 133 -0.91 -11.71 7.00
N SER A 134 0.34 -11.87 7.50
CA SER A 134 1.35 -12.68 6.82
C SER A 134 2.40 -13.23 7.77
N ASN A 135 2.88 -14.45 7.46
CA ASN A 135 3.98 -15.11 8.18
C ASN A 135 5.35 -14.97 7.47
N SER A 136 5.39 -14.37 6.29
CA SER A 136 6.60 -14.32 5.46
C SER A 136 6.86 -12.97 4.81
N HIS A 137 5.86 -12.07 4.79
CA HIS A 137 5.92 -10.74 4.20
C HIS A 137 5.69 -9.65 5.24
N ALA A 138 6.39 -8.51 5.11
CA ALA A 138 6.14 -7.32 5.91
C ALA A 138 6.35 -6.04 5.10
N PHE A 139 5.52 -5.03 5.38
CA PHE A 139 5.74 -3.68 4.86
C PHE A 139 6.78 -2.95 5.71
N ILE A 140 7.71 -2.26 5.08
CA ILE A 140 8.74 -1.44 5.72
C ILE A 140 8.47 0.03 5.42
N LYS A 141 7.91 0.74 6.39
CA LYS A 141 7.66 2.18 6.26
C LYS A 141 8.96 2.95 6.49
N ILE A 142 9.50 3.57 5.43
CA ILE A 142 10.81 4.24 5.46
C ILE A 142 10.73 5.75 5.65
N ALA A 143 9.56 6.34 5.42
CA ALA A 143 9.29 7.75 5.65
C ALA A 143 7.80 8.00 5.88
N GLU A 144 7.47 9.16 6.42
CA GLU A 144 6.10 9.65 6.60
C GLU A 144 6.00 11.10 6.12
N GLY A 145 4.80 11.49 5.63
CA GLY A 145 4.57 12.81 5.06
C GLY A 145 5.07 12.95 3.62
N CYS A 146 4.76 14.07 2.98
CA CYS A 146 5.07 14.29 1.57
C CYS A 146 5.30 15.76 1.26
N ASN A 147 6.34 16.07 0.48
CA ASN A 147 6.65 17.43 0.03
C ASN A 147 6.09 17.74 -1.36
N GLN A 148 5.43 16.79 -2.01
CA GLN A 148 4.81 16.99 -3.33
C GLN A 148 3.58 17.91 -3.21
N LYS A 149 3.28 18.60 -4.31
CA LYS A 149 2.21 19.61 -4.35
C LYS A 149 1.08 19.21 -5.31
N CYS A 150 0.78 17.91 -5.40
CA CYS A 150 -0.29 17.42 -6.27
C CYS A 150 -1.60 18.12 -5.95
N SER A 151 -2.30 18.65 -6.97
CA SER A 151 -3.47 19.52 -6.79
C SER A 151 -4.67 18.83 -6.15
N PHE A 152 -4.74 17.52 -6.18
CA PHE A 152 -5.82 16.67 -5.67
C PHE A 152 -5.55 16.05 -4.29
N CYS A 153 -4.34 16.23 -3.74
CA CYS A 153 -3.88 15.43 -2.61
C CYS A 153 -3.84 16.24 -1.32
N ALA A 154 -4.61 15.78 -0.33
CA ALA A 154 -4.67 16.38 1.01
C ALA A 154 -3.63 15.80 2.00
N ILE A 155 -2.82 14.80 1.62
CA ILE A 155 -1.86 14.14 2.53
C ILE A 155 -0.96 15.13 3.28
N PRO A 156 -0.38 16.18 2.64
CA PRO A 156 0.49 17.12 3.36
C PRO A 156 -0.20 17.88 4.49
N SER A 157 -1.55 18.08 4.45
CA SER A 157 -2.28 18.81 5.48
C SER A 157 -2.39 18.03 6.79
N PHE A 158 -2.45 16.69 6.76
CA PHE A 158 -2.63 15.86 7.95
C PHE A 158 -1.46 14.91 8.27
N LYS A 159 -0.62 14.55 7.29
CA LYS A 159 0.61 13.77 7.52
C LYS A 159 1.87 14.63 7.56
N GLY A 160 1.75 15.92 7.20
CA GLY A 160 2.85 16.88 7.22
C GLY A 160 3.89 16.70 6.11
N LYS A 161 5.03 17.37 6.31
CA LYS A 161 6.17 17.30 5.38
C LYS A 161 6.89 15.95 5.49
N LEU A 162 7.60 15.59 4.42
CA LEU A 162 8.46 14.42 4.39
C LEU A 162 9.40 14.39 5.62
N LYS A 163 9.40 13.27 6.30
CA LYS A 163 10.29 12.93 7.40
C LYS A 163 10.79 11.50 7.21
N SER A 164 12.06 11.35 6.91
CA SER A 164 12.70 10.07 6.63
C SER A 164 13.26 9.41 7.89
N ARG A 165 13.10 8.09 7.97
CA ARG A 165 13.77 7.26 8.99
C ARG A 165 15.27 7.20 8.71
N GLU A 166 16.07 6.97 9.75
CA GLU A 166 17.49 6.65 9.59
C GLU A 166 17.64 5.27 8.93
N ILE A 167 18.65 5.11 8.05
CA ILE A 167 18.96 3.82 7.42
C ILE A 167 19.22 2.76 8.50
N SER A 168 19.98 3.11 9.54
CA SER A 168 20.27 2.20 10.66
C SER A 168 19.02 1.64 11.34
N SER A 169 17.99 2.49 11.51
CA SER A 169 16.71 2.08 12.08
C SER A 169 15.97 1.07 11.19
N ILE A 170 15.98 1.30 9.87
CA ILE A 170 15.35 0.39 8.90
C ILE A 170 16.08 -0.95 8.86
N ILE A 171 17.43 -0.92 8.85
CA ILE A 171 18.25 -2.13 8.86
C ILE A 171 18.08 -2.93 10.15
N ALA A 172 17.93 -2.26 11.29
CA ALA A 172 17.67 -2.94 12.57
C ALA A 172 16.31 -3.68 12.54
N GLU A 173 15.26 -3.03 12.07
CA GLU A 173 13.94 -3.64 11.90
C GLU A 173 13.98 -4.84 10.93
N LEU A 174 14.64 -4.69 9.77
CA LEU A 174 14.78 -5.79 8.80
C LEU A 174 15.49 -7.00 9.41
N LYS A 175 16.58 -6.79 10.16
CA LYS A 175 17.32 -7.87 10.82
C LYS A 175 16.46 -8.59 11.86
N ASP A 176 15.66 -7.87 12.65
CA ASP A 176 14.73 -8.46 13.60
C ASP A 176 13.67 -9.29 12.86
N LEU A 177 13.06 -8.75 11.81
CA LEU A 177 12.05 -9.45 11.03
C LEU A 177 12.62 -10.70 10.34
N VAL A 178 13.82 -10.61 9.77
CA VAL A 178 14.51 -11.78 9.19
C VAL A 178 14.78 -12.86 10.25
N ALA A 179 15.21 -12.47 11.44
CA ALA A 179 15.43 -13.41 12.57
C ALA A 179 14.11 -14.07 13.02
N ARG A 180 12.97 -13.39 12.84
CA ARG A 180 11.62 -13.92 13.11
C ARG A 180 11.05 -14.76 11.95
N GLY A 181 11.80 -14.92 10.82
CA GLY A 181 11.43 -15.77 9.69
C GLY A 181 10.80 -15.04 8.50
N TYR A 182 10.65 -13.71 8.54
CA TYR A 182 10.17 -12.93 7.40
C TYR A 182 11.25 -12.83 6.33
N LYS A 183 10.88 -12.99 5.06
CA LYS A 183 11.83 -13.06 3.94
C LYS A 183 11.45 -12.20 2.74
N ASP A 184 10.27 -11.62 2.77
CA ASP A 184 9.69 -10.81 1.68
C ASP A 184 9.29 -9.44 2.23
N PHE A 185 9.71 -8.34 1.55
CA PHE A 185 9.52 -7.00 2.09
C PHE A 185 9.06 -6.02 1.02
N SER A 186 8.07 -5.18 1.37
CA SER A 186 7.63 -4.06 0.53
C SER A 186 7.94 -2.72 1.21
N PHE A 187 8.81 -1.93 0.61
CA PHE A 187 9.22 -0.62 1.12
C PHE A 187 8.21 0.44 0.74
N ILE A 188 7.71 1.19 1.71
CA ILE A 188 6.60 2.13 1.53
C ILE A 188 6.84 3.50 2.17
N ALA A 189 6.36 4.53 1.50
CA ALA A 189 6.13 5.89 1.99
C ALA A 189 5.01 6.54 1.16
N GLN A 190 4.70 7.82 1.34
CA GLN A 190 3.79 8.55 0.45
C GLN A 190 4.44 8.88 -0.91
N ASP A 191 5.73 9.10 -0.91
CA ASP A 191 6.63 9.20 -2.05
C ASP A 191 7.94 8.53 -1.64
N THR A 192 8.07 7.25 -1.97
CA THR A 192 9.20 6.42 -1.54
C THR A 192 10.50 6.85 -2.22
N SER A 193 10.41 7.34 -3.45
CA SER A 193 11.58 7.82 -4.20
C SER A 193 12.20 9.11 -3.65
N SER A 194 11.47 9.86 -2.80
CA SER A 194 12.02 11.04 -2.10
C SER A 194 12.70 10.71 -0.76
N TYR A 195 12.95 9.45 -0.45
CA TYR A 195 13.60 9.06 0.81
C TYR A 195 14.93 9.77 1.02
N LEU A 196 15.12 10.39 2.20
CA LEU A 196 16.23 11.25 2.64
C LEU A 196 16.36 12.62 1.92
N PHE A 197 15.41 13.03 1.06
CA PHE A 197 15.44 14.38 0.48
C PHE A 197 15.27 15.46 1.55
N ASP A 198 14.55 15.17 2.63
CA ASP A 198 14.42 16.06 3.80
C ASP A 198 15.75 16.28 4.54
N LYS A 199 16.73 15.39 4.33
CA LYS A 199 18.10 15.49 4.88
C LYS A 199 19.13 15.97 3.85
N GLY A 200 18.67 16.35 2.64
CA GLY A 200 19.51 16.87 1.56
C GLY A 200 20.20 15.77 0.72
N GLU A 201 19.81 14.50 0.89
CA GLU A 201 20.42 13.36 0.20
C GLU A 201 19.53 12.88 -0.95
N LYS A 202 19.93 13.10 -2.19
CA LYS A 202 19.14 12.69 -3.38
C LYS A 202 19.24 11.20 -3.70
N ASP A 203 20.32 10.54 -3.30
CA ASP A 203 20.56 9.11 -3.54
C ASP A 203 20.25 8.24 -2.32
N GLY A 204 19.47 8.77 -1.37
CA GLY A 204 19.16 8.11 -0.11
C GLY A 204 18.52 6.73 -0.29
N LEU A 205 17.61 6.57 -1.26
CA LEU A 205 16.98 5.28 -1.54
C LEU A 205 17.95 4.29 -2.19
N ILE A 206 18.87 4.75 -3.04
CA ILE A 206 19.95 3.91 -3.62
C ILE A 206 20.83 3.37 -2.49
N ARG A 207 21.25 4.23 -1.57
CA ARG A 207 22.04 3.82 -0.39
C ARG A 207 21.28 2.83 0.49
N LEU A 208 19.97 3.01 0.66
CA LEU A 208 19.17 2.05 1.41
C LEU A 208 19.15 0.68 0.73
N ILE A 209 18.99 0.62 -0.60
CA ILE A 209 19.07 -0.63 -1.39
C ILE A 209 20.41 -1.31 -1.14
N ASP A 210 21.54 -0.57 -1.20
CA ASP A 210 22.90 -1.10 -0.97
C ASP A 210 23.07 -1.68 0.43
N GLU A 211 22.45 -1.10 1.45
CA GLU A 211 22.51 -1.63 2.82
C GLU A 211 21.59 -2.84 3.03
N VAL A 212 20.42 -2.85 2.40
CA VAL A 212 19.48 -3.98 2.48
C VAL A 212 20.07 -5.24 1.83
N GLU A 213 20.77 -5.12 0.73
CA GLU A 213 21.41 -6.25 0.02
C GLU A 213 22.50 -6.96 0.88
N LYS A 214 23.04 -6.29 1.87
CA LYS A 214 23.99 -6.90 2.81
C LYS A 214 23.33 -7.83 3.84
N ILE A 215 22.00 -7.81 3.94
CA ILE A 215 21.25 -8.62 4.91
C ILE A 215 20.96 -9.99 4.31
N LYS A 216 21.57 -11.04 4.88
CA LYS A 216 21.28 -12.42 4.48
C LYS A 216 19.88 -12.83 4.93
N GLY A 217 19.18 -13.61 4.10
CA GLY A 217 17.88 -14.19 4.42
C GLY A 217 16.68 -13.44 3.81
N ILE A 218 16.89 -12.27 3.19
CA ILE A 218 15.86 -11.62 2.37
C ILE A 218 15.78 -12.35 1.03
N ARG A 219 14.58 -12.68 0.60
CA ARG A 219 14.30 -13.40 -0.66
C ARG A 219 13.81 -12.50 -1.77
N ALA A 220 12.98 -11.55 -1.41
CA ALA A 220 12.46 -10.56 -2.33
C ALA A 220 12.21 -9.25 -1.59
N ALA A 221 12.45 -8.15 -2.26
CA ALA A 221 12.08 -6.82 -1.82
C ALA A 221 11.50 -6.04 -3.00
N ARG A 222 10.60 -5.11 -2.72
CA ARG A 222 10.03 -4.21 -3.71
C ARG A 222 9.81 -2.82 -3.14
N ILE A 223 9.76 -1.83 -4.03
CA ILE A 223 9.55 -0.44 -3.67
C ILE A 223 8.21 0.00 -4.25
N LEU A 224 7.29 0.38 -3.38
CA LEU A 224 5.98 0.90 -3.78
C LEU A 224 5.98 2.43 -3.77
N TYR A 225 5.07 3.02 -4.51
CA TYR A 225 4.80 4.47 -4.54
C TYR A 225 5.99 5.30 -5.01
N LEU A 226 6.56 4.95 -6.17
CA LEU A 226 7.53 5.80 -6.87
C LEU A 226 6.82 7.05 -7.40
N TYR A 227 7.49 8.19 -7.32
CA TYR A 227 6.95 9.44 -7.85
C TYR A 227 7.76 9.93 -9.05
N PRO A 228 7.11 10.38 -10.15
CA PRO A 228 7.78 10.62 -11.43
C PRO A 228 9.00 11.55 -11.42
N THR A 229 9.01 12.58 -10.57
CA THR A 229 10.10 13.55 -10.53
C THR A 229 11.19 13.23 -9.51
N SER A 230 10.92 12.40 -8.52
CA SER A 230 11.90 11.96 -7.53
C SER A 230 12.53 10.62 -7.88
N ALA A 231 11.86 9.78 -8.68
CA ALA A 231 12.45 8.55 -9.21
C ALA A 231 13.44 8.89 -10.34
N SER A 232 14.74 8.85 -10.04
CA SER A 232 15.79 9.07 -11.01
C SER A 232 16.04 7.84 -11.89
N GLU A 233 16.62 8.05 -13.07
CA GLU A 233 17.08 6.95 -13.94
C GLU A 233 18.10 6.05 -13.21
N ALA A 234 18.98 6.66 -12.41
CA ALA A 234 19.96 5.94 -11.59
C ALA A 234 19.27 5.02 -10.57
N LEU A 235 18.19 5.49 -9.93
CA LEU A 235 17.40 4.66 -9.00
C LEU A 235 16.75 3.48 -9.73
N ILE A 236 16.13 3.71 -10.90
CA ILE A 236 15.49 2.65 -11.68
C ILE A 236 16.54 1.61 -12.10
N LYS A 237 17.70 2.04 -12.61
CA LYS A 237 18.80 1.13 -12.96
C LYS A 237 19.30 0.36 -11.74
N ARG A 238 19.43 1.02 -10.57
CA ARG A 238 19.85 0.35 -9.33
C ARG A 238 18.86 -0.74 -8.89
N ILE A 239 17.56 -0.53 -9.09
CA ILE A 239 16.54 -1.57 -8.84
C ILE A 239 16.73 -2.72 -9.84
N ILE A 240 16.91 -2.41 -11.14
CA ILE A 240 17.10 -3.42 -12.19
C ILE A 240 18.33 -4.30 -11.92
N ASP A 241 19.41 -3.70 -11.43
CA ASP A 241 20.68 -4.38 -11.15
C ASP A 241 20.69 -5.12 -9.80
N SER A 242 19.61 -5.06 -9.03
CA SER A 242 19.52 -5.69 -7.72
C SER A 242 19.22 -7.19 -7.83
N GLU A 243 19.86 -7.99 -6.97
CA GLU A 243 19.57 -9.41 -6.81
C GLU A 243 18.38 -9.68 -5.86
N ILE A 244 18.02 -8.69 -5.03
CA ILE A 244 17.00 -8.79 -3.98
C ILE A 244 15.76 -7.98 -4.33
N PHE A 245 15.93 -6.74 -4.83
CA PHE A 245 14.82 -5.91 -5.24
C PHE A 245 14.31 -6.36 -6.61
N VAL A 246 13.11 -6.94 -6.61
CA VAL A 246 12.48 -7.41 -7.84
C VAL A 246 12.08 -6.23 -8.74
N ASN A 247 12.05 -6.46 -10.06
CA ASN A 247 11.69 -5.44 -11.06
C ASN A 247 10.18 -5.12 -11.03
N TYR A 248 9.70 -4.78 -9.85
CA TYR A 248 8.35 -4.31 -9.58
C TYR A 248 8.35 -2.78 -9.49
N PHE A 249 7.69 -2.13 -10.43
CA PHE A 249 7.65 -0.68 -10.50
C PHE A 249 6.23 -0.17 -10.30
N ASP A 250 5.96 0.32 -9.11
CA ASP A 250 4.70 0.96 -8.74
C ASP A 250 4.85 2.48 -8.82
N MET A 251 4.38 3.04 -9.92
CA MET A 251 4.45 4.50 -10.18
C MET A 251 3.06 5.03 -10.54
N PRO A 252 2.30 5.56 -9.57
CA PRO A 252 1.02 6.20 -9.84
C PRO A 252 1.20 7.46 -10.68
N LEU A 253 0.90 7.41 -11.98
CA LEU A 253 1.04 8.52 -12.92
C LEU A 253 -0.03 9.58 -12.73
N GLN A 254 -1.23 9.16 -12.42
CA GLN A 254 -2.47 9.91 -12.23
C GLN A 254 -3.11 10.39 -13.53
N HIS A 255 -2.32 10.77 -14.54
CA HIS A 255 -2.72 11.08 -15.91
C HIS A 255 -1.54 10.94 -16.88
N ILE A 256 -1.78 11.11 -18.21
CA ILE A 256 -0.74 11.11 -19.22
C ILE A 256 -0.73 12.38 -20.09
N SER A 257 -1.86 13.06 -20.27
CA SER A 257 -1.93 14.31 -21.01
C SER A 257 -1.09 15.39 -20.34
N ASP A 258 -0.28 16.11 -21.13
CA ASP A 258 0.57 17.19 -20.63
C ASP A 258 -0.22 18.32 -19.97
N ASN A 259 -1.43 18.60 -20.48
CA ASN A 259 -2.35 19.55 -19.87
C ASN A 259 -2.70 19.10 -18.44
N MET A 260 -3.13 17.86 -18.27
CA MET A 260 -3.52 17.33 -16.96
C MET A 260 -2.35 17.16 -16.02
N LEU A 261 -1.21 16.70 -16.49
CA LEU A 261 0.01 16.59 -15.67
C LEU A 261 0.43 17.94 -15.08
N LYS A 262 0.28 19.02 -15.87
CA LYS A 262 0.51 20.40 -15.40
C LYS A 262 -0.53 20.85 -14.38
N ILE A 263 -1.82 20.65 -14.63
CA ILE A 263 -2.92 21.02 -13.73
C ILE A 263 -2.83 20.22 -12.42
N MET A 264 -2.56 18.94 -12.50
CA MET A 264 -2.37 18.05 -11.36
C MET A 264 -1.05 18.28 -10.62
N LYS A 265 -0.17 19.14 -11.13
CA LYS A 265 1.16 19.47 -10.56
C LYS A 265 2.04 18.23 -10.39
N ARG A 266 2.08 17.35 -11.40
CA ARG A 266 2.88 16.11 -11.37
C ARG A 266 4.39 16.33 -11.62
N GLY A 267 4.77 17.51 -12.12
CA GLY A 267 6.18 17.93 -12.29
C GLY A 267 6.93 17.27 -13.44
N ALA A 268 6.34 16.31 -14.16
CA ALA A 268 6.89 15.68 -15.35
C ALA A 268 5.88 15.82 -16.51
N ASN A 269 6.39 15.82 -17.75
CA ASN A 269 5.57 15.78 -18.96
C ASN A 269 5.41 14.33 -19.47
N SER A 270 4.50 14.12 -20.42
CA SER A 270 4.19 12.82 -21.01
C SER A 270 5.42 12.13 -21.63
N THR A 271 6.27 12.89 -22.31
CA THR A 271 7.51 12.37 -22.94
C THR A 271 8.42 11.76 -21.86
N ARG A 272 8.71 12.51 -20.79
CA ARG A 272 9.55 12.02 -19.69
C ARG A 272 8.96 10.80 -18.98
N LEU A 273 7.63 10.79 -18.77
CA LEU A 273 6.94 9.63 -18.19
C LEU A 273 7.09 8.39 -19.07
N LYS A 274 6.88 8.52 -20.39
CA LYS A 274 7.02 7.42 -21.35
C LYS A 274 8.45 6.88 -21.41
N GLU A 275 9.47 7.76 -21.36
CA GLU A 275 10.88 7.36 -21.29
C GLU A 275 11.17 6.51 -20.03
N MET A 276 10.73 6.96 -18.86
CA MET A 276 10.93 6.25 -17.60
C MET A 276 10.20 4.89 -17.60
N LEU A 277 8.96 4.86 -18.05
CA LEU A 277 8.18 3.64 -18.15
C LEU A 277 8.79 2.62 -19.12
N ASN A 278 9.33 3.10 -20.27
CA ASN A 278 10.02 2.23 -21.21
C ASN A 278 11.32 1.66 -20.61
N LEU A 279 12.07 2.45 -19.84
CA LEU A 279 13.22 1.94 -19.09
C LEU A 279 12.81 0.85 -18.10
N MET A 280 11.77 1.07 -17.30
CA MET A 280 11.23 0.08 -16.36
C MET A 280 10.76 -1.18 -17.08
N LYS A 281 10.04 -1.02 -18.21
CA LYS A 281 9.50 -2.13 -19.02
C LYS A 281 10.59 -2.97 -19.68
N SER A 282 11.76 -2.41 -19.94
CA SER A 282 12.90 -3.11 -20.53
C SER A 282 13.62 -4.05 -19.54
N ALA A 283 13.33 -3.94 -18.24
CA ALA A 283 13.92 -4.80 -17.22
C ALA A 283 13.46 -6.27 -17.36
N PRO A 284 14.32 -7.25 -17.09
CA PRO A 284 13.93 -8.65 -17.08
C PRO A 284 12.80 -8.91 -16.07
N ASN A 285 11.77 -9.64 -16.48
CA ASN A 285 10.60 -9.94 -15.62
C ASN A 285 9.96 -8.70 -15.00
N SER A 286 9.99 -7.57 -15.71
CA SER A 286 9.37 -6.32 -15.26
C SER A 286 7.89 -6.51 -14.94
N PHE A 287 7.44 -5.88 -13.88
CA PHE A 287 6.05 -5.79 -13.49
C PHE A 287 5.70 -4.31 -13.23
N LEU A 288 4.80 -3.78 -14.05
CA LEU A 288 4.45 -2.36 -14.05
C LEU A 288 3.06 -2.14 -13.47
N ARG A 289 3.02 -1.42 -12.35
CA ARG A 289 1.80 -0.99 -11.71
C ARG A 289 1.65 0.52 -11.74
N THR A 290 0.44 1.00 -12.00
CA THR A 290 0.14 2.44 -12.04
C THR A 290 -1.27 2.74 -11.53
N GLY A 291 -1.56 4.03 -11.31
CA GLY A 291 -2.88 4.52 -10.96
C GLY A 291 -3.21 5.79 -11.74
N PHE A 292 -4.48 5.95 -12.09
CA PHE A 292 -5.01 7.12 -12.79
C PHE A 292 -6.23 7.70 -12.08
N ILE A 293 -6.44 9.00 -12.28
CA ILE A 293 -7.62 9.73 -11.79
C ILE A 293 -8.35 10.30 -12.98
N VAL A 294 -9.64 10.03 -13.09
CA VAL A 294 -10.53 10.58 -14.11
C VAL A 294 -11.50 11.60 -13.53
N GLY A 295 -11.83 12.63 -14.29
CA GLY A 295 -12.74 13.68 -13.87
C GLY A 295 -12.12 14.72 -12.94
N HIS A 296 -10.79 14.85 -12.91
CA HIS A 296 -10.14 15.96 -12.25
C HIS A 296 -10.56 17.29 -12.89
N PRO A 297 -10.78 18.39 -12.12
CA PRO A 297 -11.02 19.72 -12.67
C PRO A 297 -10.05 20.10 -13.77
N GLY A 298 -10.57 20.56 -14.90
CA GLY A 298 -9.79 20.92 -16.09
C GLY A 298 -9.52 19.78 -17.07
N GLU A 299 -9.99 18.55 -16.80
CA GLU A 299 -9.89 17.42 -17.75
C GLU A 299 -10.88 17.60 -18.91
N SER A 300 -10.36 17.81 -20.11
CA SER A 300 -11.15 17.87 -21.35
C SER A 300 -11.49 16.46 -21.88
N GLU A 301 -12.34 16.38 -22.92
CA GLU A 301 -12.61 15.10 -23.58
C GLU A 301 -11.35 14.58 -24.29
N ALA A 302 -10.57 15.45 -24.92
CA ALA A 302 -9.32 15.09 -25.58
C ALA A 302 -8.26 14.55 -24.59
N ASP A 303 -8.16 15.14 -23.39
CA ASP A 303 -7.28 14.63 -22.34
C ASP A 303 -7.68 13.21 -21.92
N PHE A 304 -9.00 12.98 -21.78
CA PHE A 304 -9.54 11.67 -21.41
C PHE A 304 -9.33 10.62 -22.51
N GLU A 305 -9.53 10.98 -23.78
CA GLU A 305 -9.29 10.11 -24.93
C GLU A 305 -7.80 9.71 -25.00
N GLU A 306 -6.88 10.68 -24.85
CA GLU A 306 -5.44 10.39 -24.78
C GLU A 306 -5.08 9.42 -23.63
N LEU A 307 -5.72 9.58 -22.48
CA LEU A 307 -5.54 8.66 -21.36
C LEU A 307 -6.00 7.24 -21.69
N CYS A 308 -7.18 7.11 -22.30
CA CYS A 308 -7.73 5.80 -22.69
C CYS A 308 -6.84 5.08 -23.70
N GLU A 309 -6.37 5.78 -24.73
CA GLU A 309 -5.45 5.23 -25.74
C GLU A 309 -4.14 4.78 -25.10
N PHE A 310 -3.57 5.63 -24.24
CA PHE A 310 -2.33 5.30 -23.56
C PHE A 310 -2.45 4.07 -22.66
N VAL A 311 -3.51 3.97 -21.83
CA VAL A 311 -3.74 2.80 -20.96
C VAL A 311 -3.88 1.52 -21.78
N LYS A 312 -4.65 1.59 -22.87
CA LYS A 312 -4.89 0.45 -23.76
C LYS A 312 -3.62 -0.07 -24.43
N ASP A 313 -2.74 0.85 -24.89
CA ASP A 313 -1.64 0.51 -25.79
C ASP A 313 -0.32 0.26 -25.06
N PHE A 314 -0.12 0.87 -23.89
CA PHE A 314 1.17 0.77 -23.19
C PHE A 314 1.45 -0.65 -22.67
N GLY A 315 0.45 -1.36 -22.15
CA GLY A 315 0.58 -2.73 -21.64
C GLY A 315 1.17 -2.80 -20.24
N PHE A 316 0.51 -2.14 -19.30
CA PHE A 316 0.73 -2.28 -17.87
C PHE A 316 0.31 -3.68 -17.38
N ASP A 317 0.91 -4.12 -16.27
CA ASP A 317 0.52 -5.37 -15.62
C ASP A 317 -0.65 -5.15 -14.66
N ARG A 318 -0.63 -4.04 -13.91
CA ARG A 318 -1.73 -3.64 -13.03
C ARG A 318 -2.04 -2.16 -13.18
N VAL A 319 -3.31 -1.85 -13.27
CA VAL A 319 -3.82 -0.47 -13.37
C VAL A 319 -4.96 -0.30 -12.37
N SER A 320 -4.90 0.75 -11.58
CA SER A 320 -6.01 1.20 -10.74
C SER A 320 -6.55 2.52 -11.29
N VAL A 321 -7.86 2.67 -11.35
CA VAL A 321 -8.51 3.92 -11.77
C VAL A 321 -9.44 4.41 -10.68
N PHE A 322 -9.40 5.70 -10.44
CA PHE A 322 -10.20 6.37 -9.43
C PHE A 322 -10.96 7.54 -10.03
N ALA A 323 -12.22 7.69 -9.65
CA ALA A 323 -12.92 8.95 -9.85
C ALA A 323 -12.23 10.05 -9.00
N TYR A 324 -12.11 11.25 -9.54
CA TYR A 324 -11.65 12.38 -8.75
C TYR A 324 -12.56 12.60 -7.54
N SER A 325 -11.97 12.74 -6.38
CA SER A 325 -12.64 13.10 -5.12
C SER A 325 -12.33 14.55 -4.79
N LYS A 326 -13.37 15.37 -4.62
CA LYS A 326 -13.23 16.77 -4.23
C LYS A 326 -12.87 16.83 -2.74
N GLU A 327 -11.61 17.12 -2.45
CA GLU A 327 -11.08 17.11 -1.08
C GLU A 327 -10.70 18.51 -0.61
N GLU A 328 -11.13 18.88 0.56
CA GLU A 328 -10.70 20.10 1.26
C GLU A 328 -9.18 20.13 1.43
N ASP A 329 -8.62 21.30 1.63
CA ASP A 329 -7.16 21.53 1.74
C ASP A 329 -6.36 21.15 0.48
N THR A 330 -7.01 21.02 -0.67
CA THR A 330 -6.35 20.74 -1.96
C THR A 330 -6.53 21.89 -2.93
N ALA A 331 -5.54 22.09 -3.81
CA ALA A 331 -5.64 23.16 -4.81
C ALA A 331 -6.78 22.94 -5.83
N ALA A 332 -7.22 21.72 -6.03
CA ALA A 332 -8.31 21.38 -6.94
C ALA A 332 -9.70 21.58 -6.32
N PHE A 333 -9.79 21.81 -5.01
CA PHE A 333 -11.07 22.00 -4.31
C PHE A 333 -11.88 23.18 -4.86
N ASP A 334 -11.20 24.32 -5.07
CA ASP A 334 -11.84 25.56 -5.53
C ASP A 334 -11.91 25.70 -7.05
N MET A 335 -11.42 24.72 -7.82
CA MET A 335 -11.50 24.71 -9.28
C MET A 335 -12.91 24.38 -9.73
N GLU A 336 -13.26 24.78 -10.97
CA GLU A 336 -14.51 24.38 -11.61
C GLU A 336 -14.57 22.87 -11.78
N GLN A 337 -15.54 22.22 -11.13
CA GLN A 337 -15.63 20.77 -11.06
C GLN A 337 -16.23 20.17 -12.34
N VAL A 338 -15.68 19.05 -12.78
CA VAL A 338 -16.30 18.24 -13.84
C VAL A 338 -17.64 17.67 -13.34
N PRO A 339 -18.73 17.76 -14.12
CA PRO A 339 -20.02 17.23 -13.68
C PRO A 339 -19.96 15.73 -13.34
N PHE A 340 -20.58 15.34 -12.23
CA PHE A 340 -20.57 13.95 -11.72
C PHE A 340 -21.00 12.91 -12.77
N LYS A 341 -21.97 13.24 -13.64
CA LYS A 341 -22.37 12.37 -14.74
C LYS A 341 -21.25 12.11 -15.75
N VAL A 342 -20.40 13.11 -16.00
CA VAL A 342 -19.24 12.98 -16.89
C VAL A 342 -18.17 12.11 -16.23
N ILE A 343 -17.87 12.37 -14.96
CA ILE A 343 -16.91 11.56 -14.20
C ILE A 343 -17.31 10.08 -14.23
N ASN A 344 -18.56 9.77 -13.88
CA ASN A 344 -19.05 8.38 -13.88
C ASN A 344 -19.05 7.73 -15.27
N LYS A 345 -19.35 8.51 -16.33
CA LYS A 345 -19.24 8.01 -17.70
C LYS A 345 -17.79 7.64 -18.04
N ARG A 346 -16.84 8.55 -17.75
CA ARG A 346 -15.41 8.34 -17.99
C ARG A 346 -14.88 7.16 -17.19
N LEU A 347 -15.26 7.06 -15.91
CA LEU A 347 -14.85 5.95 -15.05
C LEU A 347 -15.26 4.60 -15.66
N LYS A 348 -16.52 4.42 -16.03
CA LYS A 348 -17.02 3.18 -16.66
C LYS A 348 -16.33 2.83 -17.97
N ILE A 349 -15.95 3.83 -18.78
CA ILE A 349 -15.25 3.60 -20.04
C ILE A 349 -13.82 3.08 -19.76
N ILE A 350 -13.09 3.77 -18.89
CA ILE A 350 -11.70 3.41 -18.63
C ILE A 350 -11.58 2.13 -17.80
N GLU A 351 -12.50 1.84 -16.88
CA GLU A 351 -12.56 0.58 -16.14
C GLU A 351 -12.64 -0.63 -17.09
N LYS A 352 -13.46 -0.53 -18.14
CA LYS A 352 -13.54 -1.58 -19.17
C LYS A 352 -12.20 -1.78 -19.90
N ILE A 353 -11.50 -0.68 -20.24
CA ILE A 353 -10.18 -0.74 -20.88
C ILE A 353 -9.17 -1.36 -19.93
N VAL A 354 -9.20 -0.98 -18.67
CA VAL A 354 -8.32 -1.52 -17.61
C VAL A 354 -8.55 -3.01 -17.42
N ASP A 355 -9.81 -3.47 -17.41
CA ASP A 355 -10.14 -4.88 -17.32
C ASP A 355 -9.51 -5.69 -18.47
N GLU A 356 -9.59 -5.18 -19.71
CA GLU A 356 -8.96 -5.80 -20.87
C GLU A 356 -7.43 -5.81 -20.80
N VAL A 357 -6.82 -4.75 -20.25
CA VAL A 357 -5.36 -4.65 -20.07
C VAL A 357 -4.87 -5.64 -19.01
N ILE A 358 -5.55 -5.71 -17.87
CA ILE A 358 -5.21 -6.65 -16.79
C ILE A 358 -5.39 -8.09 -17.26
N GLU A 359 -6.47 -8.40 -17.94
CA GLU A 359 -6.72 -9.73 -18.51
C GLU A 359 -5.57 -10.16 -19.44
N LYS A 360 -5.17 -9.30 -20.36
CA LYS A 360 -4.01 -9.55 -21.24
C LYS A 360 -2.70 -9.75 -20.46
N SER A 361 -2.53 -9.08 -19.33
CA SER A 361 -1.36 -9.27 -18.47
C SER A 361 -1.35 -10.65 -17.83
N PHE A 362 -2.50 -11.13 -17.35
CA PHE A 362 -2.64 -12.49 -16.82
C PHE A 362 -2.44 -13.55 -17.90
N GLU A 363 -3.01 -13.36 -19.11
CA GLU A 363 -2.83 -14.27 -20.24
C GLU A 363 -1.36 -14.46 -20.64
N LYS A 364 -0.53 -13.41 -20.55
CA LYS A 364 0.91 -13.50 -20.84
C LYS A 364 1.68 -14.39 -19.85
N GLU A 365 1.14 -14.63 -18.67
CA GLU A 365 1.75 -15.48 -17.66
C GLU A 365 1.54 -16.97 -17.98
N VAL A 366 0.52 -17.34 -18.76
CA VAL A 366 0.24 -18.74 -19.12
C VAL A 366 1.40 -19.36 -19.89
N GLY A 367 1.82 -20.57 -19.49
CA GLY A 367 2.98 -21.27 -19.99
C GLY A 367 4.32 -20.79 -19.41
N GLN A 368 4.33 -19.78 -18.56
CA GLN A 368 5.56 -19.31 -17.92
C GLN A 368 5.86 -20.10 -16.64
N LYS A 369 7.15 -20.22 -16.34
CA LYS A 369 7.60 -20.72 -15.03
C LYS A 369 7.82 -19.55 -14.08
N ARG A 370 7.29 -19.65 -12.87
CA ARG A 370 7.35 -18.59 -11.86
C ARG A 370 7.79 -19.15 -10.50
N LEU A 371 8.51 -18.35 -9.75
CA LEU A 371 8.79 -18.60 -8.35
C LEU A 371 7.64 -18.05 -7.52
N VAL A 372 6.98 -18.94 -6.81
CA VAL A 372 5.81 -18.57 -6.00
C VAL A 372 6.04 -18.95 -4.53
N VAL A 373 5.47 -18.20 -3.62
CA VAL A 373 5.42 -18.55 -2.19
C VAL A 373 4.02 -19.05 -1.85
N CYS A 374 3.92 -20.23 -1.24
CA CYS A 374 2.65 -20.74 -0.72
C CYS A 374 2.18 -19.91 0.46
N THR A 375 0.91 -19.45 0.42
CA THR A 375 0.34 -18.57 1.45
C THR A 375 -0.67 -19.25 2.35
N GLY A 376 -1.18 -20.41 1.96
CA GLY A 376 -2.13 -21.20 2.74
C GLY A 376 -3.19 -21.89 1.88
N GLU A 377 -4.30 -22.23 2.51
CA GLU A 377 -5.49 -22.71 1.81
C GLU A 377 -6.13 -21.56 1.03
N SER A 378 -6.69 -21.86 -0.12
CA SER A 378 -7.39 -20.86 -0.93
C SER A 378 -8.85 -20.75 -0.52
N SER A 379 -9.39 -19.53 -0.61
CA SER A 379 -10.85 -19.30 -0.47
C SER A 379 -11.68 -19.92 -1.61
N GLU A 380 -11.04 -20.35 -2.71
CA GLU A 380 -11.70 -21.00 -3.86
C GLU A 380 -12.00 -22.49 -3.64
N GLY A 381 -11.60 -23.06 -2.51
CA GLY A 381 -11.92 -24.42 -2.09
C GLY A 381 -10.71 -25.25 -1.67
N GLU A 382 -10.98 -26.37 -0.99
CA GLU A 382 -9.98 -27.26 -0.38
C GLU A 382 -9.00 -27.90 -1.36
N PHE A 383 -9.30 -27.86 -2.65
CA PHE A 383 -8.45 -28.44 -3.69
C PHE A 383 -7.32 -27.51 -4.16
N PHE A 384 -7.30 -26.28 -3.66
CA PHE A 384 -6.34 -25.28 -4.09
C PHE A 384 -5.46 -24.82 -2.93
N ILE A 385 -4.15 -24.76 -3.17
CA ILE A 385 -3.21 -24.04 -2.31
C ILE A 385 -3.05 -22.65 -2.86
N ALA A 386 -3.30 -21.64 -2.03
CA ALA A 386 -3.07 -20.26 -2.36
C ALA A 386 -1.57 -19.96 -2.39
N ALA A 387 -1.12 -19.27 -3.42
CA ALA A 387 0.26 -18.84 -3.58
C ALA A 387 0.33 -17.46 -4.24
N LYS A 388 1.48 -16.82 -4.17
CA LYS A 388 1.77 -15.55 -4.86
C LYS A 388 3.13 -15.58 -5.53
N ASP A 389 3.21 -14.99 -6.70
CA ASP A 389 4.48 -14.76 -7.39
C ASP A 389 5.40 -13.90 -6.52
N LEU A 390 6.69 -14.25 -6.43
CA LEU A 390 7.66 -13.46 -5.67
C LEU A 390 7.85 -12.04 -6.20
N ARG A 391 7.52 -11.79 -7.48
CA ARG A 391 7.55 -10.45 -8.06
C ARG A 391 6.42 -9.57 -7.52
N TRP A 392 5.26 -10.15 -7.17
CA TRP A 392 4.04 -9.41 -6.82
C TRP A 392 4.05 -8.89 -5.39
N ASP A 393 3.34 -7.79 -5.16
CA ASP A 393 2.96 -7.41 -3.81
C ASP A 393 1.79 -8.29 -3.35
N ARG A 394 1.96 -8.92 -2.19
CA ARG A 394 1.03 -9.96 -1.72
C ARG A 394 -0.39 -9.50 -1.52
N GLU A 395 -0.56 -8.24 -1.15
CA GLU A 395 -1.87 -7.70 -0.78
C GLU A 395 -2.67 -7.15 -1.99
N ILE A 396 -1.99 -6.94 -3.15
CA ILE A 396 -2.53 -6.07 -4.18
C ILE A 396 -2.71 -6.77 -5.54
N ASP A 397 -1.82 -7.72 -5.91
CA ASP A 397 -1.64 -8.08 -7.32
C ASP A 397 -2.32 -9.36 -7.77
N GLY A 398 -3.01 -10.05 -6.89
CA GLY A 398 -3.75 -11.26 -7.24
C GLY A 398 -3.20 -12.53 -6.60
N GLU A 399 -3.80 -13.65 -6.93
CA GLU A 399 -3.54 -14.96 -6.34
C GLU A 399 -3.19 -15.98 -7.41
N ILE A 400 -2.30 -16.91 -7.06
CA ILE A 400 -1.99 -18.10 -7.83
C ILE A 400 -2.59 -19.29 -7.08
N LEU A 401 -3.37 -20.10 -7.79
CA LEU A 401 -4.02 -21.30 -7.29
C LEU A 401 -3.20 -22.52 -7.73
N ILE A 402 -2.67 -23.30 -6.79
CA ILE A 402 -1.94 -24.52 -7.10
C ILE A 402 -2.84 -25.71 -6.80
N ASN A 403 -3.13 -26.54 -7.81
CA ASN A 403 -3.95 -27.75 -7.67
C ASN A 403 -3.17 -29.03 -8.01
N GLU A 404 -1.97 -28.93 -8.58
CA GLU A 404 -1.11 -30.05 -8.94
C GLU A 404 0.31 -29.84 -8.41
N SER A 405 0.96 -30.89 -7.95
CA SER A 405 2.33 -30.84 -7.43
C SER A 405 3.13 -32.09 -7.78
N GLU A 406 4.32 -31.91 -8.36
CA GLU A 406 5.32 -32.96 -8.57
C GLU A 406 6.20 -33.21 -7.34
N CYS A 407 6.14 -32.31 -6.35
CA CYS A 407 6.97 -32.35 -5.14
C CYS A 407 6.20 -32.77 -3.87
N GLY A 408 5.03 -33.40 -4.01
CA GLY A 408 4.20 -33.84 -2.91
C GLY A 408 3.46 -32.70 -2.22
N ASN A 409 3.32 -32.76 -0.91
CA ASN A 409 2.61 -31.75 -0.14
C ASN A 409 3.37 -30.42 -0.11
N LEU A 410 2.67 -29.34 -0.36
CA LEU A 410 3.23 -27.99 -0.34
C LEU A 410 3.16 -27.42 1.09
N GLU A 411 4.23 -26.79 1.50
CA GLU A 411 4.38 -26.19 2.83
C GLU A 411 4.18 -24.68 2.76
N MET A 412 3.42 -24.13 3.72
CA MET A 412 3.20 -22.68 3.83
C MET A 412 4.52 -21.92 4.05
N GLY A 413 4.65 -20.77 3.39
CA GLY A 413 5.85 -19.92 3.48
C GLY A 413 7.05 -20.44 2.68
N GLN A 414 6.97 -21.63 2.05
CA GLN A 414 8.01 -22.15 1.19
C GLN A 414 7.84 -21.68 -0.25
N ILE A 415 8.97 -21.64 -0.97
CA ILE A 415 9.02 -21.19 -2.36
C ILE A 415 9.07 -22.41 -3.29
N TYR A 416 8.28 -22.36 -4.33
CA TYR A 416 8.22 -23.38 -5.37
C TYR A 416 8.38 -22.74 -6.75
N GLU A 417 9.04 -23.45 -7.66
CA GLU A 417 8.95 -23.15 -9.08
C GLU A 417 7.67 -23.81 -9.59
N CYS A 418 6.79 -23.00 -10.16
CA CYS A 418 5.51 -23.44 -10.69
C CYS A 418 5.39 -23.09 -12.18
N GLU A 419 4.72 -23.94 -12.95
CA GLU A 419 4.27 -23.65 -14.29
C GLU A 419 2.85 -23.08 -14.23
N ILE A 420 2.62 -21.96 -14.87
CA ILE A 420 1.29 -21.33 -14.97
C ILE A 420 0.53 -22.02 -16.09
N LEU A 421 -0.58 -22.66 -15.75
CA LEU A 421 -1.36 -23.48 -16.68
C LEU A 421 -2.46 -22.71 -17.37
N GLN A 422 -3.14 -21.84 -16.62
CA GLN A 422 -4.34 -21.15 -17.10
C GLN A 422 -4.59 -19.85 -16.33
N ASN A 423 -5.22 -18.88 -17.00
CA ASN A 423 -5.85 -17.73 -16.38
C ASN A 423 -7.32 -18.04 -16.06
N LEU A 424 -7.73 -17.87 -14.81
CA LEU A 424 -9.08 -18.12 -14.29
C LEU A 424 -9.65 -16.79 -13.77
N ASP A 425 -10.08 -15.91 -14.66
CA ASP A 425 -10.67 -14.61 -14.31
C ASP A 425 -9.78 -13.82 -13.32
N LYS A 426 -8.56 -13.48 -13.79
CA LYS A 426 -7.53 -12.74 -13.02
C LYS A 426 -6.97 -13.49 -11.81
N LYS A 427 -7.10 -14.81 -11.78
CA LYS A 427 -6.36 -15.73 -10.94
C LYS A 427 -5.60 -16.69 -11.83
N LEU A 428 -4.41 -17.09 -11.45
CA LEU A 428 -3.59 -18.00 -12.23
C LEU A 428 -3.66 -19.40 -11.63
N LEU A 429 -4.01 -20.39 -12.45
CA LEU A 429 -3.89 -21.78 -12.09
C LEU A 429 -2.45 -22.26 -12.38
N ALA A 430 -1.85 -22.97 -11.45
CA ALA A 430 -0.46 -23.40 -11.58
C ALA A 430 -0.25 -24.83 -11.08
N LYS A 431 0.83 -25.45 -11.60
CA LYS A 431 1.37 -26.74 -11.15
C LYS A 431 2.73 -26.51 -10.51
N ALA A 432 2.93 -27.01 -9.30
CA ALA A 432 4.22 -26.98 -8.64
C ALA A 432 5.16 -28.05 -9.22
N LEU A 433 6.33 -27.63 -9.69
CA LEU A 433 7.32 -28.50 -10.32
C LEU A 433 8.39 -28.97 -9.35
N ARG A 434 8.93 -28.05 -8.54
CA ARG A 434 9.97 -28.36 -7.54
C ARG A 434 9.99 -27.34 -6.42
N LYS A 435 10.39 -27.78 -5.23
CA LYS A 435 10.73 -26.89 -4.11
C LYS A 435 12.04 -26.17 -4.40
N VAL A 436 12.09 -24.88 -4.11
CA VAL A 436 13.31 -24.08 -4.22
C VAL A 436 13.88 -23.88 -2.85
N ASP A 437 15.05 -24.49 -2.59
CA ASP A 437 15.74 -24.38 -1.32
C ASP A 437 16.14 -22.94 -1.00
N ALA A 438 16.08 -22.64 0.27
CA ALA A 438 16.57 -21.37 0.79
C ALA A 438 18.11 -21.39 0.80
N ASN A 439 18.75 -20.77 -0.20
CA ASN A 439 20.18 -20.44 -0.09
C ASN A 439 20.40 -19.33 0.92
#